data_b6bd032a870ecac7789804d772d9b4dc
#
_entry.id   b6bd032a870ecac7789804d772d9b4dc
#
_cell.length_a   1.000
_cell.length_b   1.000
_cell.length_c   1.000
_cell.angle_alpha   90.00
_cell.angle_beta   90.00
_cell.angle_gamma   90.00
#
_symmetry.space_group_name_H-M   'P 1'
#
loop_
_entity.id
_entity.type
_entity.pdbx_description
1 polymer ?
#
loop_
_entity_poly.entity_id
_entity_poly.type
_entity_poly.pdbx_seq_one_letter_code
_entity_poly.pdbx_strand_id
1 'polypeptide(L)'
;MIALTLTGPETYYDYRGRHLGTQYLLAQRFADKLGVSLRMEVCRDTTEMLKRLNDGDADLICYPLGKEGAGWVFGESKGDLQEAFTNWYEPSMLAEARQQEQRLLTTPTVRRRVYAPMLNSKSGIISHYDALFQQHALRIRWDWRLLAAQCYQESCFDPQAKSWAGACGLMQIMPTTADHLGLAPSDI
;
A
#
# COMPACT_ATOMS: atom_id res chain seq x y z
N MET A 1 9.83 18.24 5.17
CA MET A 1 10.21 17.42 6.36
C MET A 1 10.48 16.01 5.89
N ILE A 2 11.66 15.47 6.16
CA ILE A 2 12.09 14.11 5.83
C ILE A 2 12.01 13.27 7.09
N ALA A 3 11.22 12.19 7.04
CA ALA A 3 11.00 11.29 8.16
C ALA A 3 11.41 9.86 7.79
N LEU A 4 12.16 9.21 8.66
CA LEU A 4 12.59 7.82 8.51
C LEU A 4 11.65 6.87 9.25
N THR A 5 11.43 5.68 8.68
CA THR A 5 10.59 4.65 9.30
C THR A 5 10.99 3.24 8.84
N LEU A 6 10.39 2.22 9.44
CA LEU A 6 10.38 0.85 8.92
C LEU A 6 9.00 0.52 8.37
N THR A 7 8.95 -0.40 7.42
CA THR A 7 7.68 -0.95 6.93
C THR A 7 7.03 -1.80 8.02
N GLY A 8 5.75 -1.56 8.27
CA GLY A 8 4.96 -2.33 9.23
C GLY A 8 3.54 -1.80 9.37
N PRO A 9 2.63 -2.62 9.90
CA PRO A 9 1.21 -2.29 9.98
C PRO A 9 0.90 -1.05 10.84
N GLU A 10 1.68 -0.77 11.87
CA GLU A 10 1.49 0.41 12.70
C GLU A 10 2.38 1.60 12.27
N THR A 11 3.37 1.37 11.43
CA THR A 11 4.37 2.37 11.06
C THR A 11 4.09 2.99 9.70
N TYR A 12 4.39 2.27 8.63
CA TYR A 12 4.21 2.72 7.26
C TYR A 12 4.07 1.52 6.32
N TYR A 13 3.07 1.54 5.45
CA TYR A 13 2.88 0.56 4.39
C TYR A 13 2.02 1.12 3.26
N ASP A 14 2.13 0.49 2.09
CA ASP A 14 1.29 0.79 0.93
C ASP A 14 0.08 -0.14 0.89
N TYR A 15 -1.10 0.43 0.74
CA TYR A 15 -2.33 -0.32 0.55
C TYR A 15 -3.18 0.32 -0.55
N ARG A 16 -3.31 -0.38 -1.67
CA ARG A 16 -4.11 0.07 -2.83
C ARG A 16 -3.71 1.46 -3.34
N GLY A 17 -2.40 1.72 -3.40
CA GLY A 17 -1.84 3.00 -3.85
C GLY A 17 -2.04 4.15 -2.86
N ARG A 18 -2.30 3.84 -1.59
CA ARG A 18 -2.34 4.80 -0.49
C ARG A 18 -1.33 4.44 0.56
N HIS A 19 -0.65 5.44 1.06
CA HIS A 19 0.24 5.29 2.20
C HIS A 19 -0.59 5.27 3.49
N LEU A 20 -0.40 4.24 4.28
CA LEU A 20 -1.08 4.01 5.56
C LEU A 20 -0.06 3.68 6.66
N GLY A 21 -0.57 3.53 7.86
CA GLY A 21 0.18 3.29 9.09
C GLY A 21 -0.09 4.39 10.11
N THR A 22 -0.31 4.01 11.36
CA THR A 22 -0.65 4.96 12.43
C THR A 22 0.42 6.04 12.60
N GLN A 23 1.71 5.66 12.55
CA GLN A 23 2.83 6.60 12.67
C GLN A 23 2.91 7.54 11.45
N TYR A 24 2.68 7.00 10.24
CA TYR A 24 2.63 7.80 9.01
C TYR A 24 1.51 8.85 9.06
N LEU A 25 0.29 8.44 9.45
CA LEU A 25 -0.85 9.36 9.51
C LEU A 25 -0.63 10.46 10.56
N LEU A 26 0.01 10.13 11.68
CA LEU A 26 0.40 11.14 12.67
C LEU A 26 1.44 12.12 12.11
N ALA A 27 2.46 11.59 11.39
CA ALA A 27 3.50 12.42 10.77
C ALA A 27 2.92 13.34 9.68
N GLN A 28 1.96 12.85 8.91
CA GLN A 28 1.26 13.66 7.93
C GLN A 28 0.51 14.83 8.58
N ARG A 29 -0.24 14.55 9.66
CA ARG A 29 -0.95 15.60 10.42
C ARG A 29 0.01 16.63 11.01
N PHE A 30 1.17 16.19 11.49
CA PHE A 30 2.18 17.11 12.02
C PHE A 30 2.79 17.97 10.90
N ALA A 31 3.13 17.39 9.76
CA ALA A 31 3.61 18.13 8.60
C ALA A 31 2.57 19.16 8.10
N ASP A 32 1.29 18.77 8.03
CA ASP A 32 0.18 19.64 7.66
C ASP A 32 0.05 20.81 8.65
N LYS A 33 0.21 20.55 9.96
CA LYS A 33 0.20 21.59 11.00
C LYS A 33 1.33 22.62 10.82
N LEU A 34 2.51 22.14 10.37
CA LEU A 34 3.66 23.01 10.10
C LEU A 34 3.59 23.69 8.72
N GLY A 35 2.64 23.31 7.87
CA GLY A 35 2.54 23.81 6.50
C GLY A 35 3.67 23.33 5.59
N VAL A 36 4.25 22.14 5.87
CA VAL A 36 5.35 21.55 5.09
C VAL A 36 4.95 20.21 4.47
N SER A 37 5.59 19.86 3.35
CA SER A 37 5.40 18.52 2.76
C SER A 37 6.16 17.46 3.56
N LEU A 38 5.53 16.29 3.76
CA LEU A 38 6.15 15.11 4.35
C LEU A 38 6.76 14.24 3.24
N ARG A 39 8.03 13.86 3.42
CA ARG A 39 8.70 12.82 2.66
C ARG A 39 9.05 11.69 3.63
N MET A 40 8.36 10.54 3.49
CA MET A 40 8.64 9.36 4.27
C MET A 40 9.65 8.48 3.54
N GLU A 41 10.72 8.06 4.23
CA GLU A 41 11.74 7.16 3.69
C GLU A 41 11.85 5.91 4.56
N VAL A 42 11.78 4.75 3.89
CA VAL A 42 11.85 3.45 4.56
C VAL A 42 13.31 3.01 4.66
N CYS A 43 13.73 2.66 5.86
CA CYS A 43 15.04 2.07 6.14
C CYS A 43 14.93 0.55 6.31
N ARG A 44 16.07 -0.14 6.24
CA ARG A 44 16.13 -1.60 6.42
C ARG A 44 15.99 -2.01 7.87
N ASP A 45 16.60 -1.24 8.77
CA ASP A 45 16.60 -1.50 10.21
C ASP A 45 16.80 -0.21 11.02
N THR A 46 16.73 -0.35 12.33
CA THR A 46 16.85 0.78 13.29
C THR A 46 18.27 1.37 13.30
N THR A 47 19.28 0.59 13.00
CA THR A 47 20.69 1.04 12.95
C THR A 47 20.88 2.01 11.79
N GLU A 48 20.33 1.68 10.62
CA GLU A 48 20.33 2.57 9.46
C GLU A 48 19.58 3.86 9.73
N MET A 49 18.40 3.77 10.38
CA MET A 49 17.62 4.98 10.74
C MET A 49 18.42 5.93 11.64
N LEU A 50 19.04 5.39 12.71
CA LEU A 50 19.82 6.20 13.65
C LEU A 50 21.06 6.80 12.98
N LYS A 51 21.75 6.00 12.15
CA LYS A 51 22.90 6.50 11.40
C LYS A 51 22.51 7.66 10.50
N ARG A 52 21.49 7.50 9.66
CA ARG A 52 21.04 8.54 8.73
C ARG A 52 20.52 9.79 9.44
N LEU A 53 19.87 9.62 10.60
CA LEU A 53 19.45 10.75 11.42
C LEU A 53 20.67 11.53 11.94
N ASN A 54 21.69 10.84 12.45
CA ASN A 54 22.91 11.45 12.96
C ASN A 54 23.76 12.10 11.85
N ASP A 55 23.76 11.51 10.65
CA ASP A 55 24.44 12.07 9.46
C ASP A 55 23.69 13.32 8.92
N GLY A 56 22.49 13.62 9.44
CA GLY A 56 21.70 14.78 9.03
C GLY A 56 20.89 14.58 7.74
N ASP A 57 20.76 13.34 7.27
CA ASP A 57 20.01 12.98 6.06
C ASP A 57 18.49 13.09 6.24
N ALA A 58 18.03 13.20 7.48
CA ALA A 58 16.60 13.30 7.81
C ALA A 58 16.37 14.22 9.00
N ASP A 59 15.13 14.68 9.14
CA ASP A 59 14.72 15.57 10.23
C ASP A 59 14.33 14.78 11.49
N LEU A 60 13.70 13.61 11.32
CA LEU A 60 13.21 12.79 12.43
C LEU A 60 13.03 11.32 12.04
N ILE A 61 12.88 10.47 13.05
CA ILE A 61 12.46 9.07 12.92
C ILE A 61 11.02 8.94 13.41
N CYS A 62 10.10 8.55 12.52
CA CYS A 62 8.70 8.22 12.80
C CYS A 62 8.55 6.74 13.12
N TYR A 63 9.23 6.28 14.17
CA TYR A 63 9.18 4.91 14.64
C TYR A 63 9.30 4.90 16.17
N PRO A 64 8.60 4.04 16.92
CA PRO A 64 8.57 4.09 18.38
C PRO A 64 9.88 3.57 19.00
N LEU A 65 10.97 4.33 18.88
CA LEU A 65 12.27 4.07 19.50
C LEU A 65 12.40 4.76 20.86
N GLY A 66 11.82 5.94 21.00
CA GLY A 66 11.85 6.73 22.23
C GLY A 66 10.80 6.27 23.24
N LYS A 67 10.93 6.78 24.47
CA LYS A 67 9.99 6.50 25.57
C LYS A 67 8.90 7.58 25.70
N GLU A 68 9.09 8.75 25.13
CA GLU A 68 8.21 9.90 25.25
C GLU A 68 7.38 10.14 23.99
N GLY A 69 6.21 10.72 24.17
CA GLY A 69 5.31 11.08 23.09
C GLY A 69 4.91 9.89 22.21
N ALA A 70 5.06 10.03 20.90
CA ALA A 70 4.84 8.95 19.93
C ALA A 70 6.05 8.00 19.79
N GLY A 71 7.09 8.18 20.59
CA GLY A 71 8.34 7.44 20.52
C GLY A 71 9.29 7.93 19.42
N TRP A 72 9.06 9.13 18.88
CA TRP A 72 9.86 9.68 17.80
C TRP A 72 11.21 10.21 18.28
N VAL A 73 12.18 10.19 17.40
CA VAL A 73 13.52 10.73 17.65
C VAL A 73 13.80 11.81 16.61
N PHE A 74 14.28 12.95 17.07
CA PHE A 74 14.61 14.12 16.23
C PHE A 74 16.12 14.25 16.05
N GLY A 75 16.55 14.79 14.92
CA GLY A 75 17.95 15.08 14.69
C GLY A 75 18.48 16.15 15.67
N GLU A 76 19.76 16.07 16.05
CA GLU A 76 20.36 16.99 17.02
C GLU A 76 20.20 18.47 16.64
N SER A 77 20.24 18.78 15.33
CA SER A 77 20.05 20.13 14.81
C SER A 77 18.58 20.56 14.67
N LYS A 78 17.62 19.72 15.09
CA LYS A 78 16.17 19.91 14.90
C LYS A 78 15.41 20.18 16.19
N GLY A 79 16.04 20.89 17.13
CA GLY A 79 15.44 21.25 18.43
C GLY A 79 14.12 22.00 18.29
N ASP A 80 14.01 22.94 17.36
CA ASP A 80 12.78 23.70 17.09
C ASP A 80 11.65 22.77 16.62
N LEU A 81 11.98 21.77 15.79
CA LEU A 81 11.02 20.78 15.31
C LEU A 81 10.53 19.87 16.44
N GLN A 82 11.45 19.47 17.32
CA GLN A 82 11.13 18.67 18.51
C GLN A 82 10.24 19.45 19.49
N GLU A 83 10.55 20.70 19.73
CA GLU A 83 9.72 21.59 20.57
C GLU A 83 8.33 21.80 19.96
N ALA A 84 8.25 22.07 18.67
CA ALA A 84 6.98 22.19 17.96
C ALA A 84 6.14 20.91 18.05
N PHE A 85 6.77 19.74 17.94
CA PHE A 85 6.10 18.45 18.12
C PHE A 85 5.61 18.27 19.55
N THR A 86 6.45 18.52 20.55
CA THR A 86 6.11 18.38 21.98
C THR A 86 4.94 19.26 22.37
N ASN A 87 4.90 20.50 21.85
CA ASN A 87 3.81 21.45 22.12
C ASN A 87 2.50 21.10 21.37
N TRP A 88 2.58 20.34 20.29
CA TRP A 88 1.43 19.94 19.48
C TRP A 88 0.87 18.57 19.85
N TYR A 89 1.74 17.61 20.23
CA TYR A 89 1.38 16.23 20.41
C TYR A 89 0.54 15.98 21.67
N GLU A 90 -0.55 15.26 21.50
CA GLU A 90 -1.36 14.70 22.58
C GLU A 90 -1.49 13.17 22.43
N PRO A 91 -1.45 12.39 23.52
CA PRO A 91 -1.54 10.92 23.44
C PRO A 91 -2.79 10.40 22.72
N SER A 92 -3.90 11.15 22.77
CA SER A 92 -5.14 10.85 22.03
C SER A 92 -4.94 10.81 20.52
N MET A 93 -3.97 11.56 19.98
CA MET A 93 -3.75 11.67 18.53
C MET A 93 -3.29 10.35 17.90
N LEU A 94 -2.56 9.50 18.63
CA LEU A 94 -2.24 8.14 18.16
C LEU A 94 -3.48 7.26 18.02
N ALA A 95 -4.39 7.34 18.99
CA ALA A 95 -5.65 6.60 18.94
C ALA A 95 -6.54 7.09 17.79
N GLU A 96 -6.56 8.41 17.57
CA GLU A 96 -7.28 9.02 16.44
C GLU A 96 -6.68 8.61 15.09
N ALA A 97 -5.33 8.61 14.96
CA ALA A 97 -4.65 8.16 13.76
C ALA A 97 -4.97 6.69 13.46
N ARG A 98 -4.97 5.82 14.48
CA ARG A 98 -5.38 4.41 14.36
C ARG A 98 -6.85 4.27 13.94
N GLN A 99 -7.74 5.07 14.50
CA GLN A 99 -9.15 5.08 14.10
C GLN A 99 -9.33 5.56 12.65
N GLN A 100 -8.57 6.58 12.24
CA GLN A 100 -8.56 7.07 10.86
C GLN A 100 -8.09 5.99 9.90
N GLU A 101 -7.01 5.27 10.22
CA GLU A 101 -6.50 4.15 9.45
C GLU A 101 -7.57 3.06 9.27
N GLN A 102 -8.22 2.64 10.36
CA GLN A 102 -9.31 1.67 10.31
C GLN A 102 -10.46 2.14 9.40
N ARG A 103 -10.84 3.41 9.47
CA ARG A 103 -11.84 3.98 8.56
C ARG A 103 -11.40 3.92 7.11
N LEU A 104 -10.13 4.23 6.81
CA LEU A 104 -9.58 4.17 5.46
C LEU A 104 -9.53 2.73 4.92
N LEU A 105 -9.27 1.75 5.77
CA LEU A 105 -9.28 0.33 5.43
C LEU A 105 -10.71 -0.20 5.19
N THR A 106 -11.67 0.27 5.98
CA THR A 106 -13.07 -0.17 5.90
C THR A 106 -13.91 0.61 4.89
N THR A 107 -13.50 1.84 4.55
CA THR A 107 -14.19 2.62 3.53
C THR A 107 -13.88 2.03 2.15
N PRO A 108 -14.86 1.45 1.45
CA PRO A 108 -14.64 0.96 0.10
C PRO A 108 -14.33 2.17 -0.78
N THR A 109 -13.07 2.35 -1.14
CA THR A 109 -12.57 3.46 -1.96
C THR A 109 -13.11 3.44 -3.38
N VAL A 110 -13.62 2.31 -3.80
CA VAL A 110 -14.48 2.10 -4.95
C VAL A 110 -15.40 0.95 -4.54
N ARG A 111 -16.70 1.13 -4.55
CA ARG A 111 -17.59 0.01 -4.81
C ARG A 111 -17.25 -0.43 -6.24
N ARG A 112 -16.21 -1.24 -6.40
CA ARG A 112 -16.12 -2.06 -7.59
C ARG A 112 -17.40 -2.87 -7.54
N ARG A 113 -18.34 -2.56 -8.43
CA ARG A 113 -19.46 -3.45 -8.68
C ARG A 113 -18.81 -4.79 -8.93
N VAL A 114 -19.03 -5.72 -8.00
CA VAL A 114 -18.63 -7.11 -8.21
C VAL A 114 -19.45 -7.57 -9.41
N TYR A 115 -18.88 -7.44 -10.60
CA TYR A 115 -19.48 -7.95 -11.80
C TYR A 115 -19.03 -9.40 -11.96
N ALA A 116 -19.50 -10.20 -11.04
CA ALA A 116 -19.39 -11.65 -11.15
C ALA A 116 -20.80 -12.24 -11.00
N PRO A 117 -21.68 -12.05 -12.00
CA PRO A 117 -23.07 -12.49 -11.94
C PRO A 117 -23.19 -14.03 -11.77
N MET A 118 -22.11 -14.75 -12.04
CA MET A 118 -22.03 -16.20 -11.90
C MET A 118 -21.51 -16.66 -10.54
N LEU A 119 -20.92 -15.78 -9.74
CA LEU A 119 -20.37 -16.16 -8.44
C LEU A 119 -21.48 -16.61 -7.51
N ASN A 120 -21.60 -17.91 -7.34
CA ASN A 120 -22.58 -18.54 -6.49
C ASN A 120 -21.91 -19.57 -5.62
N SER A 121 -21.94 -19.37 -4.31
CA SER A 121 -21.35 -20.27 -3.33
C SER A 121 -21.91 -21.72 -3.38
N LYS A 122 -23.11 -21.88 -3.93
CA LYS A 122 -23.76 -23.21 -4.05
C LYS A 122 -23.31 -23.97 -5.30
N SER A 123 -23.05 -23.28 -6.40
CA SER A 123 -22.64 -23.92 -7.67
C SER A 123 -21.13 -24.13 -7.78
N GLY A 124 -20.33 -23.42 -6.98
CA GLY A 124 -18.88 -23.44 -7.08
C GLY A 124 -18.33 -22.75 -8.35
N ILE A 125 -19.21 -22.14 -9.16
CA ILE A 125 -18.83 -21.41 -10.38
C ILE A 125 -18.37 -20.00 -9.98
N ILE A 126 -17.18 -19.61 -10.43
CA ILE A 126 -16.59 -18.29 -10.16
C ILE A 126 -16.79 -17.36 -11.37
N SER A 127 -16.53 -17.88 -12.58
CA SER A 127 -16.59 -17.10 -13.81
C SER A 127 -16.91 -17.98 -15.03
N HIS A 128 -17.12 -17.34 -16.18
CA HIS A 128 -17.22 -18.03 -17.47
C HIS A 128 -15.91 -18.70 -17.90
N TYR A 129 -14.80 -18.37 -17.27
CA TYR A 129 -13.45 -18.80 -17.62
C TYR A 129 -12.91 -19.91 -16.72
N ASP A 130 -13.71 -20.48 -15.82
CA ASP A 130 -13.29 -21.47 -14.84
C ASP A 130 -12.58 -22.67 -15.50
N ALA A 131 -13.09 -23.15 -16.64
CA ALA A 131 -12.47 -24.27 -17.38
C ALA A 131 -11.05 -23.92 -17.87
N LEU A 132 -10.83 -22.66 -18.32
CA LEU A 132 -9.51 -22.18 -18.73
C LEU A 132 -8.57 -22.09 -17.52
N PHE A 133 -9.04 -21.55 -16.41
CA PHE A 133 -8.23 -21.48 -15.19
C PHE A 133 -7.83 -22.86 -14.70
N GLN A 134 -8.76 -23.83 -14.71
CA GLN A 134 -8.48 -25.22 -14.34
C GLN A 134 -7.41 -25.84 -15.24
N GLN A 135 -7.57 -25.69 -16.56
CA GLN A 135 -6.63 -26.23 -17.55
C GLN A 135 -5.21 -25.67 -17.37
N HIS A 136 -5.08 -24.36 -17.20
CA HIS A 136 -3.76 -23.71 -17.11
C HIS A 136 -3.13 -23.84 -15.72
N ALA A 137 -3.91 -23.88 -14.65
CA ALA A 137 -3.43 -24.09 -13.30
C ALA A 137 -2.77 -25.45 -13.11
N LEU A 138 -3.30 -26.49 -13.76
CA LEU A 138 -2.70 -27.84 -13.75
C LEU A 138 -1.25 -27.86 -14.25
N ARG A 139 -0.91 -27.05 -15.27
CA ARG A 139 0.45 -26.99 -15.85
C ARG A 139 1.48 -26.46 -14.85
N ILE A 140 1.05 -25.54 -13.98
CA ILE A 140 1.93 -24.87 -13.00
C ILE A 140 1.70 -25.39 -11.57
N ARG A 141 0.86 -26.42 -11.41
CA ARG A 141 0.50 -27.02 -10.11
C ARG A 141 -0.07 -26.02 -9.10
N TRP A 142 -0.86 -25.08 -9.59
CA TRP A 142 -1.57 -24.11 -8.76
C TRP A 142 -3.03 -24.51 -8.55
N ASP A 143 -3.63 -24.02 -7.46
CA ASP A 143 -5.08 -24.04 -7.34
C ASP A 143 -5.67 -23.03 -8.37
N TRP A 144 -6.55 -23.52 -9.24
CA TRP A 144 -7.16 -22.71 -10.29
C TRP A 144 -7.93 -21.49 -9.75
N ARG A 145 -8.43 -21.58 -8.51
CA ARG A 145 -9.12 -20.47 -7.84
C ARG A 145 -8.19 -19.30 -7.58
N LEU A 146 -6.88 -19.55 -7.42
CA LEU A 146 -5.88 -18.51 -7.29
C LEU A 146 -5.74 -17.72 -8.59
N LEU A 147 -5.70 -18.39 -9.76
CA LEU A 147 -5.71 -17.73 -11.06
C LEU A 147 -7.01 -16.94 -11.28
N ALA A 148 -8.15 -17.52 -10.91
CA ALA A 148 -9.43 -16.82 -10.98
C ALA A 148 -9.45 -15.55 -10.09
N ALA A 149 -8.93 -15.65 -8.88
CA ALA A 149 -8.84 -14.50 -7.97
C ALA A 149 -7.92 -13.41 -8.51
N GLN A 150 -6.79 -13.77 -9.10
CA GLN A 150 -5.88 -12.82 -9.77
C GLN A 150 -6.58 -12.14 -10.95
N CYS A 151 -7.18 -12.91 -11.85
CA CYS A 151 -7.93 -12.36 -12.99
C CYS A 151 -9.06 -11.42 -12.54
N TYR A 152 -9.75 -11.76 -11.45
CA TYR A 152 -10.75 -10.86 -10.87
C TYR A 152 -10.16 -9.53 -10.40
N GLN A 153 -8.99 -9.55 -9.78
CA GLN A 153 -8.30 -8.31 -9.34
C GLN A 153 -7.83 -7.46 -10.52
N GLU A 154 -7.39 -8.11 -11.60
CA GLU A 154 -6.86 -7.43 -12.78
C GLU A 154 -7.98 -6.79 -13.63
N SER A 155 -9.04 -7.53 -13.94
CA SER A 155 -10.04 -7.11 -14.91
C SER A 155 -11.49 -7.27 -14.48
N CYS A 156 -11.77 -7.85 -13.29
CA CYS A 156 -13.11 -8.33 -12.93
C CYS A 156 -13.71 -9.31 -13.98
N PHE A 157 -12.87 -10.12 -14.61
CA PHE A 157 -13.20 -11.04 -15.70
C PHE A 157 -13.65 -10.38 -17.00
N ASP A 158 -13.29 -9.12 -17.25
CA ASP A 158 -13.57 -8.42 -18.49
C ASP A 158 -12.43 -8.65 -19.50
N PRO A 159 -12.67 -9.38 -20.60
CA PRO A 159 -11.65 -9.60 -21.62
C PRO A 159 -11.31 -8.35 -22.44
N GLN A 160 -12.12 -7.32 -22.36
CA GLN A 160 -11.89 -6.04 -23.05
C GLN A 160 -11.30 -4.97 -22.13
N ALA A 161 -10.96 -5.33 -20.88
CA ALA A 161 -10.41 -4.39 -19.94
C ALA A 161 -9.09 -3.78 -20.45
N LYS A 162 -8.99 -2.45 -20.35
CA LYS A 162 -7.75 -1.70 -20.63
C LYS A 162 -7.46 -0.77 -19.46
N SER A 163 -6.23 -0.82 -18.96
CA SER A 163 -5.78 0.14 -17.96
C SER A 163 -5.30 1.44 -18.61
N TRP A 164 -5.21 2.48 -17.80
CA TRP A 164 -4.63 3.75 -18.24
C TRP A 164 -3.15 3.62 -18.66
N ALA A 165 -2.43 2.62 -18.13
CA ALA A 165 -1.04 2.32 -18.49
C ALA A 165 -0.90 1.44 -19.74
N GLY A 166 -2.02 1.00 -20.35
CA GLY A 166 -2.05 0.18 -21.54
C GLY A 166 -2.05 -1.33 -21.33
N ALA A 167 -2.20 -1.82 -20.07
CA ALA A 167 -2.39 -3.24 -19.83
C ALA A 167 -3.75 -3.71 -20.36
N CYS A 168 -3.82 -4.90 -20.95
CA CYS A 168 -4.96 -5.41 -21.70
C CYS A 168 -5.45 -6.77 -21.20
N GLY A 169 -6.74 -7.02 -21.43
CA GLY A 169 -7.38 -8.32 -21.32
C GLY A 169 -7.61 -8.82 -19.88
N LEU A 170 -7.98 -10.09 -19.78
CA LEU A 170 -8.34 -10.74 -18.51
C LEU A 170 -7.27 -10.65 -17.43
N MET A 171 -6.00 -10.76 -17.82
CA MET A 171 -4.85 -10.78 -16.88
C MET A 171 -4.05 -9.47 -16.90
N GLN A 172 -4.57 -8.44 -17.56
CA GLN A 172 -3.94 -7.11 -17.67
C GLN A 172 -2.46 -7.19 -18.06
N ILE A 173 -2.19 -7.86 -19.17
CA ILE A 173 -0.83 -8.02 -19.69
C ILE A 173 -0.40 -6.72 -20.39
N MET A 174 0.79 -6.24 -20.06
CA MET A 174 1.38 -5.10 -20.75
C MET A 174 1.84 -5.51 -22.15
N PRO A 175 1.69 -4.66 -23.18
CA PRO A 175 2.16 -4.95 -24.54
C PRO A 175 3.63 -5.37 -24.61
N THR A 176 4.50 -4.73 -23.85
CA THR A 176 5.92 -5.11 -23.75
C THR A 176 6.13 -6.50 -23.19
N THR A 177 5.29 -6.93 -22.25
CA THR A 177 5.32 -8.29 -21.69
C THR A 177 4.81 -9.31 -22.71
N ALA A 178 3.77 -8.96 -23.47
CA ALA A 178 3.23 -9.79 -24.54
C ALA A 178 4.30 -10.02 -25.63
N ASP A 179 4.99 -8.97 -26.05
CA ASP A 179 6.09 -9.06 -27.03
C ASP A 179 7.20 -10.02 -26.54
N HIS A 180 7.62 -9.91 -25.27
CA HIS A 180 8.60 -10.83 -24.69
C HIS A 180 8.14 -12.28 -24.64
N LEU A 181 6.83 -12.51 -24.53
CA LEU A 181 6.22 -13.83 -24.51
C LEU A 181 5.92 -14.35 -25.93
N GLY A 182 6.17 -13.55 -26.96
CA GLY A 182 5.88 -13.89 -28.36
C GLY A 182 4.39 -13.88 -28.70
N LEU A 183 3.58 -13.13 -27.95
CA LEU A 183 2.15 -12.96 -28.20
C LEU A 183 1.91 -11.78 -29.15
N ALA A 184 1.03 -11.95 -30.13
CA ALA A 184 0.61 -10.83 -30.96
C ALA A 184 -0.30 -9.88 -30.16
N PRO A 185 -0.36 -8.57 -30.52
CA PRO A 185 -1.25 -7.61 -29.87
C PRO A 185 -2.74 -7.98 -29.93
N SER A 186 -3.12 -8.83 -30.88
CA SER A 186 -4.48 -9.38 -31.01
C SER A 186 -4.80 -10.50 -30.02
N ASP A 187 -3.79 -11.03 -29.34
CA ASP A 187 -3.91 -12.21 -28.45
C ASP A 187 -4.00 -11.80 -26.96
N ILE A 188 -4.00 -10.49 -26.68
CA ILE A 188 -4.04 -9.93 -25.32
C ILE A 188 -5.25 -9.03 -25.10
#